data_0d5e02833dcf8d9b8d47bc276957e605
#
_entry.id   0d5e02833dcf8d9b8d47bc276957e605
#
_cell.length_a   1.000
_cell.length_b   1.000
_cell.length_c   1.000
_cell.angle_alpha   90.00
_cell.angle_beta   90.00
_cell.angle_gamma   90.00
#
_symmetry.space_group_name_H-M   'P 1'
#
loop_
_entity.id
_entity.type
_entity.pdbx_description
1 polymer ?
#
loop_
_entity_poly.entity_id
_entity_poly.type
_entity_poly.pdbx_seq_one_letter_code
_entity_poly.pdbx_strand_id
1 'polypeptide(L)'
;MDATAIILAAGEGTRMKSNHCKVSHKILGKPMVQWIVDATIKAGCSRVVVVIGSHADEMRALIDGAYANSATKVECVEQTERLGTGHAVKVALEACGITQGPVVVLNGDLPLITADTVAKFAQTVATGELACTVMTMTPPDPFGYGRIKLGADGQIERIIEQKDCTPEQAATLLECNAGCYAFDGAQLAAHINEIGNDNAQAEYYLPDMLEILKGHGQAVSIFHCDDYRDGLGVNSRIQLAQLTAIARDRINEHWMAEGVTFIDPTQAWIGPDAVIGRDTVVWPQTHLIGHVAVGEECQLGPNSRLTDTTVGSGCTIDETIAIEAVIENGVDCGPRAYLRPGTHMLDGSKAGTHVEIKKSTIGEGSKVPHLSYIGDTTMGSGVNVGAGSITCNYDGVHKHKTVIGKDAFIGSDTMMVAPAQIGDGALVAAGSVITEPVPADALGLGRARQVNIEGWAADYRRRLHEDDEV
;
A
#
# COMPACT_ATOMS: atom_id res chain seq x y z
N MET A 1 8.55 -20.30 -15.23
CA MET A 1 7.50 -20.72 -16.19
C MET A 1 7.55 -19.77 -17.39
N ASP A 2 7.61 -20.28 -18.61
CA ASP A 2 7.64 -19.42 -19.80
C ASP A 2 6.22 -19.06 -20.26
N ALA A 3 5.49 -18.42 -19.37
CA ALA A 3 4.12 -17.96 -19.59
C ALA A 3 4.06 -16.44 -19.72
N THR A 4 3.20 -15.96 -20.61
CA THR A 4 2.87 -14.53 -20.72
C THR A 4 1.55 -14.25 -20.03
N ALA A 5 1.52 -13.23 -19.17
CA ALA A 5 0.29 -12.71 -18.59
C ALA A 5 -0.18 -11.46 -19.36
N ILE A 6 -1.45 -11.44 -19.78
CA ILE A 6 -2.12 -10.28 -20.36
C ILE A 6 -3.16 -9.79 -19.35
N ILE A 7 -2.99 -8.58 -18.84
CA ILE A 7 -3.88 -7.98 -17.84
C ILE A 7 -4.77 -6.94 -18.52
N LEU A 8 -6.07 -7.15 -18.50
CA LEU A 8 -7.06 -6.26 -19.13
C LEU A 8 -7.41 -5.09 -18.21
N ALA A 9 -6.87 -3.92 -18.51
CA ALA A 9 -7.01 -2.69 -17.72
C ALA A 9 -7.59 -1.50 -18.53
N ALA A 10 -8.14 -1.74 -19.72
CA ALA A 10 -8.60 -0.68 -20.64
C ALA A 10 -10.04 -0.18 -20.38
N GLY A 11 -10.80 -0.81 -19.47
CA GLY A 11 -12.21 -0.52 -19.20
C GLY A 11 -12.45 0.84 -18.53
N GLU A 12 -13.57 1.50 -18.86
CA GLU A 12 -13.93 2.83 -18.29
C GLU A 12 -14.28 2.80 -16.80
N GLY A 13 -14.86 1.71 -16.31
CA GLY A 13 -15.25 1.57 -14.91
C GLY A 13 -16.31 2.58 -14.43
N THR A 14 -17.28 2.91 -15.25
CA THR A 14 -18.32 3.95 -15.01
C THR A 14 -19.05 3.80 -13.68
N ARG A 15 -19.24 2.55 -13.19
CA ARG A 15 -19.85 2.24 -11.89
C ARG A 15 -19.03 2.71 -10.70
N MET A 16 -17.73 3.01 -10.87
CA MET A 16 -16.87 3.57 -9.83
C MET A 16 -17.14 5.05 -9.57
N LYS A 17 -17.80 5.75 -10.48
CA LYS A 17 -18.09 7.20 -10.41
C LYS A 17 -16.83 7.99 -10.04
N SER A 18 -15.76 7.81 -10.81
CA SER A 18 -14.43 8.35 -10.54
C SER A 18 -13.84 9.01 -11.77
N ASN A 19 -13.01 10.03 -11.56
CA ASN A 19 -12.16 10.64 -12.59
C ASN A 19 -10.83 9.87 -12.80
N HIS A 20 -10.62 8.80 -12.05
CA HIS A 20 -9.45 7.93 -12.13
C HIS A 20 -9.80 6.59 -12.76
N CYS A 21 -8.82 5.92 -13.32
CA CYS A 21 -8.98 4.57 -13.84
C CYS A 21 -9.53 3.63 -12.75
N LYS A 22 -10.46 2.73 -13.11
CA LYS A 22 -11.02 1.77 -12.16
C LYS A 22 -9.95 0.99 -11.39
N VAL A 23 -8.95 0.51 -12.11
CA VAL A 23 -7.93 -0.39 -11.55
C VAL A 23 -6.77 0.34 -10.86
N SER A 24 -6.75 1.69 -10.89
CA SER A 24 -5.82 2.51 -10.10
C SER A 24 -6.28 2.71 -8.66
N HIS A 25 -7.55 2.39 -8.34
CA HIS A 25 -8.03 2.45 -6.96
C HIS A 25 -7.29 1.47 -6.06
N LYS A 26 -7.00 1.93 -4.83
CA LYS A 26 -6.13 1.21 -3.90
C LYS A 26 -6.89 0.28 -2.97
N ILE A 27 -6.33 -0.90 -2.75
CA ILE A 27 -6.63 -1.82 -1.67
C ILE A 27 -5.42 -1.83 -0.72
N LEU A 28 -5.60 -1.55 0.55
CA LEU A 28 -4.55 -1.48 1.57
C LEU A 28 -3.32 -0.66 1.12
N GLY A 29 -3.58 0.49 0.47
CA GLY A 29 -2.54 1.40 0.01
C GLY A 29 -1.96 1.11 -1.38
N LYS A 30 -2.19 -0.08 -1.97
CA LYS A 30 -1.65 -0.52 -3.26
C LYS A 30 -2.71 -0.53 -4.36
N PRO A 31 -2.47 0.03 -5.57
CA PRO A 31 -3.40 -0.02 -6.70
C PRO A 31 -3.78 -1.44 -7.10
N MET A 32 -5.06 -1.68 -7.42
CA MET A 32 -5.58 -3.03 -7.76
C MET A 32 -4.77 -3.71 -8.87
N VAL A 33 -4.44 -2.97 -9.93
CA VAL A 33 -3.65 -3.54 -11.04
C VAL A 33 -2.27 -4.04 -10.60
N GLN A 34 -1.64 -3.37 -9.62
CA GLN A 34 -0.33 -3.80 -9.10
C GLN A 34 -0.42 -5.11 -8.31
N TRP A 35 -1.53 -5.36 -7.62
CA TRP A 35 -1.75 -6.67 -6.97
C TRP A 35 -1.69 -7.80 -7.98
N ILE A 36 -2.33 -7.62 -9.13
CA ILE A 36 -2.38 -8.64 -10.19
C ILE A 36 -1.02 -8.80 -10.89
N VAL A 37 -0.36 -7.67 -11.22
CA VAL A 37 0.99 -7.69 -11.78
C VAL A 37 1.94 -8.43 -10.85
N ASP A 38 1.93 -8.13 -9.55
CA ASP A 38 2.78 -8.80 -8.57
C ASP A 38 2.48 -10.29 -8.44
N ALA A 39 1.19 -10.66 -8.46
CA ALA A 39 0.78 -12.06 -8.44
C ALA A 39 1.31 -12.81 -9.68
N THR A 40 1.27 -12.20 -10.87
CA THR A 40 1.79 -12.81 -12.11
C THR A 40 3.31 -12.93 -12.11
N ILE A 41 4.03 -11.92 -11.60
CA ILE A 41 5.49 -11.97 -11.43
C ILE A 41 5.89 -13.08 -10.44
N LYS A 42 5.23 -13.11 -9.27
CA LYS A 42 5.46 -14.13 -8.23
C LYS A 42 5.10 -15.54 -8.72
N ALA A 43 4.12 -15.68 -9.59
CA ALA A 43 3.78 -16.96 -10.25
C ALA A 43 4.86 -17.43 -11.23
N GLY A 44 5.83 -16.60 -11.57
CA GLY A 44 6.95 -16.91 -12.46
C GLY A 44 6.61 -16.70 -13.94
N CYS A 45 5.66 -15.83 -14.29
CA CYS A 45 5.46 -15.42 -15.68
C CYS A 45 6.71 -14.70 -16.18
N SER A 46 7.15 -15.05 -17.41
CA SER A 46 8.34 -14.45 -18.03
C SER A 46 8.08 -13.04 -18.57
N ARG A 47 6.81 -12.73 -18.83
CA ARG A 47 6.36 -11.44 -19.38
C ARG A 47 4.98 -11.08 -18.85
N VAL A 48 4.76 -9.79 -18.59
CA VAL A 48 3.46 -9.23 -18.20
C VAL A 48 3.11 -8.07 -19.13
N VAL A 49 1.97 -8.15 -19.78
CA VAL A 49 1.44 -7.13 -20.69
C VAL A 49 0.18 -6.54 -20.07
N VAL A 50 0.20 -5.25 -19.74
CA VAL A 50 -0.97 -4.53 -19.22
C VAL A 50 -1.63 -3.78 -20.38
N VAL A 51 -2.85 -4.21 -20.76
CA VAL A 51 -3.62 -3.53 -21.80
C VAL A 51 -4.34 -2.35 -21.17
N ILE A 52 -3.91 -1.14 -21.53
CA ILE A 52 -4.44 0.14 -21.03
C ILE A 52 -5.35 0.78 -22.08
N GLY A 53 -6.22 1.71 -21.65
CA GLY A 53 -7.17 2.36 -22.55
C GLY A 53 -7.59 3.73 -22.03
N SER A 54 -8.77 3.83 -21.40
CA SER A 54 -9.14 5.07 -20.72
C SER A 54 -8.13 5.40 -19.62
N HIS A 55 -7.68 6.66 -19.53
CA HIS A 55 -6.64 7.10 -18.60
C HIS A 55 -5.26 6.44 -18.86
N ALA A 56 -4.89 6.26 -20.14
CA ALA A 56 -3.64 5.59 -20.53
C ALA A 56 -2.41 6.21 -19.87
N ASP A 57 -2.32 7.54 -19.79
CA ASP A 57 -1.17 8.23 -19.17
C ASP A 57 -1.06 7.93 -17.66
N GLU A 58 -2.18 7.94 -16.92
CA GLU A 58 -2.24 7.59 -15.50
C GLU A 58 -1.74 6.15 -15.29
N MET A 59 -2.26 5.22 -16.09
CA MET A 59 -1.92 3.80 -15.99
C MET A 59 -0.47 3.54 -16.37
N ARG A 60 0.03 4.16 -17.44
CA ARG A 60 1.43 4.04 -17.85
C ARG A 60 2.38 4.54 -16.78
N ALA A 61 2.14 5.75 -16.25
CA ALA A 61 2.97 6.31 -15.17
C ALA A 61 2.98 5.41 -13.92
N LEU A 62 1.84 4.81 -13.59
CA LEU A 62 1.69 3.91 -12.43
C LEU A 62 2.46 2.59 -12.63
N ILE A 63 2.40 1.99 -13.82
CA ILE A 63 3.08 0.72 -14.11
C ILE A 63 4.58 0.94 -14.32
N ASP A 64 4.97 1.90 -15.15
CA ASP A 64 6.38 2.20 -15.43
C ASP A 64 7.12 2.63 -14.15
N GLY A 65 6.47 3.44 -13.30
CA GLY A 65 7.04 3.86 -12.02
C GLY A 65 7.27 2.70 -11.04
N ALA A 66 6.36 1.72 -11.00
CA ALA A 66 6.46 0.60 -10.07
C ALA A 66 7.42 -0.50 -10.55
N TYR A 67 7.48 -0.74 -11.87
CA TYR A 67 8.16 -1.92 -12.43
C TYR A 67 9.37 -1.60 -13.31
N ALA A 68 9.86 -0.35 -13.32
CA ALA A 68 11.04 0.07 -14.10
C ALA A 68 12.28 -0.81 -13.86
N ASN A 69 12.44 -1.33 -12.65
CA ASN A 69 13.57 -2.16 -12.24
C ASN A 69 13.19 -3.64 -12.04
N SER A 70 12.03 -4.06 -12.51
CA SER A 70 11.61 -5.46 -12.40
C SER A 70 12.46 -6.37 -13.28
N ALA A 71 12.84 -7.55 -12.76
CA ALA A 71 13.51 -8.58 -13.55
C ALA A 71 12.56 -9.19 -14.60
N THR A 72 11.27 -9.23 -14.33
CA THR A 72 10.24 -9.62 -15.30
C THR A 72 9.88 -8.42 -16.17
N LYS A 73 9.84 -8.61 -17.48
CA LYS A 73 9.41 -7.56 -18.41
C LYS A 73 7.93 -7.24 -18.20
N VAL A 74 7.64 -6.04 -17.70
CA VAL A 74 6.28 -5.50 -17.56
C VAL A 74 6.13 -4.34 -18.54
N GLU A 75 5.14 -4.40 -19.42
CA GLU A 75 4.95 -3.39 -20.46
C GLU A 75 3.47 -3.03 -20.65
N CYS A 76 3.21 -1.78 -21.00
CA CYS A 76 1.87 -1.29 -21.33
C CYS A 76 1.63 -1.32 -22.82
N VAL A 77 0.48 -1.85 -23.23
CA VAL A 77 -0.01 -1.80 -24.62
C VAL A 77 -1.34 -1.05 -24.63
N GLU A 78 -1.50 -0.09 -25.50
CA GLU A 78 -2.68 0.75 -25.53
C GLU A 78 -3.73 0.23 -26.52
N GLN A 79 -4.94 -0.03 -26.00
CA GLN A 79 -6.13 -0.28 -26.78
C GLN A 79 -6.81 1.07 -27.10
N THR A 80 -6.50 1.66 -28.23
CA THR A 80 -7.02 2.97 -28.64
C THR A 80 -8.53 2.94 -28.93
N GLU A 81 -8.99 1.88 -29.57
CA GLU A 81 -10.41 1.62 -29.82
C GLU A 81 -10.91 0.53 -28.90
N ARG A 82 -11.88 0.84 -28.05
CA ARG A 82 -12.40 -0.09 -27.03
C ARG A 82 -13.50 -0.98 -27.60
N LEU A 83 -13.10 -1.95 -28.38
CA LEU A 83 -14.00 -2.87 -29.10
C LEU A 83 -14.18 -4.22 -28.39
N GLY A 84 -13.99 -4.27 -27.06
CA GLY A 84 -14.21 -5.46 -26.27
C GLY A 84 -12.93 -6.18 -25.83
N THR A 85 -13.11 -7.27 -25.06
CA THR A 85 -12.01 -8.04 -24.42
C THR A 85 -11.19 -8.85 -25.42
N GLY A 86 -11.82 -9.41 -26.45
CA GLY A 86 -11.12 -10.10 -27.54
C GLY A 86 -10.21 -9.18 -28.33
N HIS A 87 -10.69 -7.95 -28.63
CA HIS A 87 -9.87 -6.91 -29.27
C HIS A 87 -8.68 -6.51 -28.41
N ALA A 88 -8.86 -6.36 -27.09
CA ALA A 88 -7.77 -6.04 -26.16
C ALA A 88 -6.66 -7.10 -26.19
N VAL A 89 -7.04 -8.39 -26.19
CA VAL A 89 -6.09 -9.50 -26.30
C VAL A 89 -5.39 -9.50 -27.66
N LYS A 90 -6.12 -9.29 -28.76
CA LYS A 90 -5.55 -9.22 -30.10
C LYS A 90 -4.49 -8.12 -30.19
N VAL A 91 -4.78 -6.92 -29.70
CA VAL A 91 -3.83 -5.78 -29.67
C VAL A 91 -2.56 -6.16 -28.88
N ALA A 92 -2.70 -6.86 -27.75
CA ALA A 92 -1.55 -7.31 -26.96
C ALA A 92 -0.72 -8.36 -27.71
N LEU A 93 -1.35 -9.33 -28.35
CA LEU A 93 -0.67 -10.37 -29.15
C LEU A 93 0.15 -9.76 -30.28
N GLU A 94 -0.46 -8.85 -31.05
CA GLU A 94 0.18 -8.19 -32.19
C GLU A 94 1.33 -7.26 -31.76
N ALA A 95 1.09 -6.37 -30.78
CA ALA A 95 2.10 -5.44 -30.31
C ALA A 95 3.31 -6.12 -29.68
N CYS A 96 3.11 -7.26 -29.04
CA CYS A 96 4.13 -7.98 -28.30
C CYS A 96 4.70 -9.20 -29.04
N GLY A 97 4.17 -9.56 -30.21
CA GLY A 97 4.60 -10.71 -30.99
C GLY A 97 4.40 -12.05 -30.27
N ILE A 98 3.31 -12.19 -29.51
CA ILE A 98 2.99 -13.40 -28.76
C ILE A 98 2.32 -14.40 -29.70
N THR A 99 3.00 -15.50 -30.00
CA THR A 99 2.54 -16.50 -30.97
C THR A 99 2.61 -17.93 -30.47
N GLN A 100 3.11 -18.16 -29.26
CA GLN A 100 3.28 -19.49 -28.67
C GLN A 100 3.48 -19.43 -27.15
N GLY A 101 3.48 -20.58 -26.50
CA GLY A 101 3.61 -20.75 -25.06
C GLY A 101 2.31 -20.46 -24.30
N PRO A 102 2.24 -20.73 -23.01
CA PRO A 102 1.07 -20.43 -22.20
C PRO A 102 0.78 -18.93 -22.12
N VAL A 103 -0.47 -18.53 -22.37
CA VAL A 103 -0.94 -17.15 -22.22
C VAL A 103 -2.08 -17.13 -21.21
N VAL A 104 -1.91 -16.41 -20.10
CA VAL A 104 -2.98 -16.17 -19.14
C VAL A 104 -3.55 -14.77 -19.33
N VAL A 105 -4.86 -14.68 -19.51
CA VAL A 105 -5.59 -13.41 -19.65
C VAL A 105 -6.35 -13.17 -18.35
N LEU A 106 -6.01 -12.12 -17.65
CA LEU A 106 -6.57 -11.76 -16.35
C LEU A 106 -7.25 -10.40 -16.42
N ASN A 107 -8.38 -10.25 -15.72
CA ASN A 107 -9.01 -8.95 -15.59
C ASN A 107 -8.28 -8.09 -14.56
N GLY A 108 -7.98 -6.84 -14.89
CA GLY A 108 -7.27 -5.89 -14.04
C GLY A 108 -8.00 -5.48 -12.75
N ASP A 109 -9.22 -5.96 -12.56
CA ASP A 109 -10.06 -5.72 -11.39
C ASP A 109 -10.21 -6.93 -10.46
N LEU A 110 -9.35 -7.94 -10.58
CA LEU A 110 -9.28 -9.15 -9.73
C LEU A 110 -8.10 -9.08 -8.73
N PRO A 111 -8.07 -8.14 -7.81
CA PRO A 111 -6.88 -7.83 -7.01
C PRO A 111 -6.48 -8.95 -6.04
N LEU A 112 -7.37 -9.89 -5.75
CA LEU A 112 -7.13 -10.92 -4.74
C LEU A 112 -6.60 -12.24 -5.30
N ILE A 113 -6.39 -12.31 -6.64
CA ILE A 113 -5.82 -13.52 -7.25
C ILE A 113 -4.41 -13.77 -6.68
N THR A 114 -4.16 -15.02 -6.29
CA THR A 114 -2.87 -15.41 -5.71
C THR A 114 -1.88 -15.87 -6.78
N ALA A 115 -0.59 -15.78 -6.46
CA ALA A 115 0.47 -16.28 -7.34
C ALA A 115 0.35 -17.80 -7.58
N ASP A 116 -0.06 -18.57 -6.57
CA ASP A 116 -0.28 -20.01 -6.67
C ASP A 116 -1.41 -20.33 -7.65
N THR A 117 -2.53 -19.62 -7.54
CA THR A 117 -3.65 -19.76 -8.47
C THR A 117 -3.24 -19.42 -9.91
N VAL A 118 -2.51 -18.33 -10.13
CA VAL A 118 -2.02 -17.96 -11.47
C VAL A 118 -1.07 -19.04 -12.01
N ALA A 119 -0.14 -19.55 -11.19
CA ALA A 119 0.80 -20.59 -11.61
C ALA A 119 0.10 -21.89 -12.00
N LYS A 120 -0.82 -22.39 -11.17
CA LYS A 120 -1.63 -23.58 -11.46
C LYS A 120 -2.47 -23.38 -12.72
N PHE A 121 -3.07 -22.21 -12.86
CA PHE A 121 -3.90 -21.85 -14.00
C PHE A 121 -3.11 -21.85 -15.31
N ALA A 122 -1.96 -21.21 -15.36
CA ALA A 122 -1.10 -21.21 -16.54
C ALA A 122 -0.63 -22.62 -16.91
N GLN A 123 -0.43 -23.48 -15.91
CA GLN A 123 0.05 -24.84 -16.11
C GLN A 123 -0.99 -25.75 -16.82
N THR A 124 -2.29 -25.42 -16.72
CA THR A 124 -3.35 -26.22 -17.38
C THR A 124 -3.19 -26.32 -18.89
N VAL A 125 -2.60 -25.31 -19.53
CA VAL A 125 -2.39 -25.26 -20.99
C VAL A 125 -0.92 -25.45 -21.39
N ALA A 126 0.00 -25.61 -20.42
CA ALA A 126 1.43 -25.68 -20.70
C ALA A 126 1.86 -26.98 -21.43
N THR A 127 1.06 -28.06 -21.34
CA THR A 127 1.33 -29.33 -22.01
C THR A 127 0.87 -29.34 -23.47
N GLY A 128 0.06 -28.36 -23.90
CA GLY A 128 -0.56 -28.33 -25.23
C GLY A 128 -1.72 -29.30 -25.43
N GLU A 129 -2.15 -30.02 -24.36
CA GLU A 129 -3.31 -30.88 -24.40
C GLU A 129 -4.63 -30.11 -24.41
N LEU A 130 -4.64 -28.92 -23.79
CA LEU A 130 -5.76 -27.99 -23.74
C LEU A 130 -5.43 -26.72 -24.52
N ALA A 131 -6.33 -26.32 -25.43
CA ALA A 131 -6.20 -25.07 -26.15
C ALA A 131 -6.68 -23.88 -25.31
N CYS A 132 -7.62 -24.09 -24.39
CA CYS A 132 -8.13 -23.07 -23.48
C CYS A 132 -8.64 -23.68 -22.18
N THR A 133 -8.45 -22.95 -21.10
CA THR A 133 -9.06 -23.23 -19.80
C THR A 133 -9.73 -21.96 -19.27
N VAL A 134 -10.95 -22.06 -18.78
CA VAL A 134 -11.71 -20.97 -18.15
C VAL A 134 -11.56 -21.06 -16.64
N MET A 135 -11.20 -19.96 -16.00
CA MET A 135 -11.18 -19.90 -14.54
C MET A 135 -12.60 -19.78 -13.99
N THR A 136 -12.95 -20.67 -13.06
CA THR A 136 -14.27 -20.72 -12.44
C THR A 136 -14.17 -20.66 -10.92
N MET A 137 -15.28 -20.29 -10.27
CA MET A 137 -15.39 -20.21 -8.82
C MET A 137 -16.83 -20.47 -8.37
N THR A 138 -17.01 -20.84 -7.09
CA THR A 138 -18.32 -20.96 -6.45
C THR A 138 -18.41 -19.98 -5.28
N PRO A 139 -18.75 -18.69 -5.53
CA PRO A 139 -18.89 -17.71 -4.47
C PRO A 139 -20.18 -17.94 -3.66
N PRO A 140 -20.25 -17.53 -2.38
CA PRO A 140 -21.44 -17.62 -1.55
C PRO A 140 -22.67 -16.92 -2.16
N ASP A 141 -22.47 -15.81 -2.85
CA ASP A 141 -23.47 -15.11 -3.64
C ASP A 141 -22.99 -15.06 -5.11
N PRO A 142 -23.58 -15.87 -5.99
CA PRO A 142 -23.22 -15.92 -7.41
C PRO A 142 -23.83 -14.77 -8.24
N PHE A 143 -24.63 -13.88 -7.63
CA PHE A 143 -25.28 -12.78 -8.35
C PHE A 143 -24.28 -11.86 -9.06
N GLY A 144 -24.57 -11.58 -10.33
CA GLY A 144 -23.76 -10.69 -11.17
C GLY A 144 -22.64 -11.36 -11.96
N TYR A 145 -22.39 -12.65 -11.76
CA TYR A 145 -21.43 -13.44 -12.53
C TYR A 145 -22.12 -14.28 -13.62
N GLY A 146 -21.44 -14.50 -14.73
CA GLY A 146 -21.83 -15.51 -15.73
C GLY A 146 -21.79 -16.91 -15.11
N ARG A 147 -22.73 -17.76 -15.49
CA ARG A 147 -22.83 -19.14 -15.02
C ARG A 147 -22.19 -20.11 -16.00
N ILE A 148 -21.50 -21.09 -15.47
CA ILE A 148 -20.95 -22.20 -16.26
C ILE A 148 -22.03 -23.28 -16.44
N LYS A 149 -22.36 -23.59 -17.67
CA LYS A 149 -23.18 -24.76 -18.00
C LYS A 149 -22.28 -25.86 -18.51
N LEU A 150 -22.25 -26.99 -17.79
CA LEU A 150 -21.55 -28.21 -18.22
C LEU A 150 -22.46 -29.09 -19.01
N GLY A 151 -21.92 -29.78 -20.03
CA GLY A 151 -22.58 -30.86 -20.78
C GLY A 151 -22.65 -32.16 -19.96
N ALA A 152 -23.32 -33.16 -20.52
CA ALA A 152 -23.45 -34.49 -19.92
C ALA A 152 -22.09 -35.22 -19.78
N ASP A 153 -21.09 -34.80 -20.54
CA ASP A 153 -19.70 -35.27 -20.51
C ASP A 153 -18.81 -34.55 -19.48
N GLY A 154 -19.39 -33.61 -18.73
CA GLY A 154 -18.66 -32.78 -17.74
C GLY A 154 -17.80 -31.66 -18.35
N GLN A 155 -17.83 -31.52 -19.68
CA GLN A 155 -17.11 -30.42 -20.34
C GLN A 155 -17.97 -29.16 -20.37
N ILE A 156 -17.29 -27.98 -20.46
CA ILE A 156 -18.01 -26.72 -20.60
C ILE A 156 -18.85 -26.71 -21.87
N GLU A 157 -20.16 -26.56 -21.70
CA GLU A 157 -21.08 -26.40 -22.82
C GLU A 157 -21.09 -24.94 -23.28
N ARG A 158 -21.39 -24.03 -22.35
CA ARG A 158 -21.39 -22.57 -22.58
C ARG A 158 -21.36 -21.77 -21.29
N ILE A 159 -21.06 -20.48 -21.43
CA ILE A 159 -21.21 -19.47 -20.38
C ILE A 159 -22.55 -18.76 -20.59
N ILE A 160 -23.36 -18.64 -19.53
CA ILE A 160 -24.66 -17.95 -19.56
C ILE A 160 -24.52 -16.69 -18.68
N GLU A 161 -24.62 -15.51 -19.28
CA GLU A 161 -24.55 -14.26 -18.54
C GLU A 161 -25.71 -14.12 -17.54
N GLN A 162 -25.47 -13.46 -16.39
CA GLN A 162 -26.49 -13.32 -15.33
C GLN A 162 -27.85 -12.80 -15.86
N LYS A 163 -27.82 -11.85 -16.79
CA LYS A 163 -29.03 -11.25 -17.40
C LYS A 163 -29.81 -12.21 -18.30
N ASP A 164 -29.15 -13.24 -18.80
CA ASP A 164 -29.69 -14.24 -19.73
C ASP A 164 -30.05 -15.56 -19.03
N CYS A 165 -29.78 -15.68 -17.72
CA CYS A 165 -30.19 -16.81 -16.90
C CYS A 165 -31.69 -16.82 -16.67
N THR A 166 -32.31 -18.00 -16.86
CA THR A 166 -33.66 -18.23 -16.30
C THR A 166 -33.60 -18.28 -14.77
N PRO A 167 -34.74 -18.04 -14.05
CA PRO A 167 -34.74 -18.16 -12.59
C PRO A 167 -34.26 -19.53 -12.08
N GLU A 168 -34.57 -20.61 -12.80
CA GLU A 168 -34.11 -21.96 -12.47
C GLU A 168 -32.61 -22.11 -12.67
N GLN A 169 -32.04 -21.61 -13.77
CA GLN A 169 -30.62 -21.61 -14.03
C GLN A 169 -29.84 -20.76 -12.99
N ALA A 170 -30.36 -19.60 -12.64
CA ALA A 170 -29.75 -18.75 -11.62
C ALA A 170 -29.73 -19.43 -10.23
N ALA A 171 -30.71 -20.28 -9.92
CA ALA A 171 -30.80 -21.01 -8.67
C ALA A 171 -29.98 -22.29 -8.61
N THR A 172 -29.76 -22.95 -9.77
CA THR A 172 -29.13 -24.27 -9.84
C THR A 172 -27.69 -24.27 -10.31
N LEU A 173 -27.30 -23.31 -11.18
CA LEU A 173 -25.93 -23.16 -11.67
C LEU A 173 -25.15 -22.25 -10.71
N LEU A 174 -24.43 -22.85 -9.77
CA LEU A 174 -23.67 -22.11 -8.76
C LEU A 174 -22.23 -21.81 -9.20
N GLU A 175 -21.69 -22.55 -10.17
CA GLU A 175 -20.37 -22.33 -10.71
C GLU A 175 -20.35 -21.14 -11.65
N CYS A 176 -19.47 -20.17 -11.32
CA CYS A 176 -19.40 -18.88 -11.96
C CYS A 176 -18.12 -18.72 -12.79
N ASN A 177 -18.22 -18.01 -13.91
CA ASN A 177 -17.09 -17.55 -14.69
C ASN A 177 -16.38 -16.39 -13.96
N ALA A 178 -15.09 -16.54 -13.64
CA ALA A 178 -14.27 -15.48 -13.08
C ALA A 178 -13.80 -14.47 -14.15
N GLY A 179 -14.05 -14.73 -15.43
CA GLY A 179 -13.66 -13.86 -16.54
C GLY A 179 -12.18 -13.93 -16.89
N CYS A 180 -11.46 -14.94 -16.42
CA CYS A 180 -10.06 -15.19 -16.73
C CYS A 180 -9.90 -16.45 -17.57
N TYR A 181 -8.92 -16.43 -18.47
CA TYR A 181 -8.69 -17.48 -19.44
C TYR A 181 -7.20 -17.81 -19.54
N ALA A 182 -6.86 -19.11 -19.59
CA ALA A 182 -5.55 -19.57 -19.99
C ALA A 182 -5.64 -20.19 -21.37
N PHE A 183 -4.73 -19.86 -22.25
CA PHE A 183 -4.70 -20.35 -23.63
C PHE A 183 -3.35 -20.96 -23.96
N ASP A 184 -3.36 -22.00 -24.82
CA ASP A 184 -2.21 -22.25 -25.67
C ASP A 184 -2.03 -21.07 -26.61
N GLY A 185 -0.87 -20.41 -26.56
CA GLY A 185 -0.63 -19.18 -27.31
C GLY A 185 -0.64 -19.36 -28.81
N ALA A 186 -0.28 -20.56 -29.33
CA ALA A 186 -0.34 -20.83 -30.75
C ALA A 186 -1.81 -20.95 -31.22
N GLN A 187 -2.65 -21.61 -30.46
CA GLN A 187 -4.09 -21.72 -30.78
C GLN A 187 -4.78 -20.36 -30.65
N LEU A 188 -4.42 -19.57 -29.61
CA LEU A 188 -4.96 -18.22 -29.45
C LEU A 188 -4.58 -17.32 -30.63
N ALA A 189 -3.30 -17.28 -31.01
CA ALA A 189 -2.80 -16.45 -32.11
C ALA A 189 -3.40 -16.87 -33.47
N ALA A 190 -3.61 -18.17 -33.68
CA ALA A 190 -4.19 -18.68 -34.92
C ALA A 190 -5.67 -18.28 -35.10
N HIS A 191 -6.43 -18.21 -34.01
CA HIS A 191 -7.89 -18.11 -34.09
C HIS A 191 -8.49 -16.81 -33.54
N ILE A 192 -7.69 -15.92 -32.88
CA ILE A 192 -8.19 -14.67 -32.29
C ILE A 192 -8.91 -13.76 -33.29
N ASN A 193 -8.55 -13.82 -34.56
CA ASN A 193 -9.16 -13.03 -35.63
C ASN A 193 -10.54 -13.57 -36.09
N GLU A 194 -10.94 -14.74 -35.62
CA GLU A 194 -12.25 -15.31 -35.93
C GLU A 194 -13.37 -14.82 -34.99
N ILE A 195 -12.99 -14.13 -33.90
CA ILE A 195 -13.97 -13.50 -33.00
C ILE A 195 -14.75 -12.44 -33.80
N GLY A 196 -16.06 -12.61 -33.84
CA GLY A 196 -16.98 -11.65 -34.46
C GLY A 196 -17.42 -10.56 -33.49
N ASN A 197 -18.10 -9.54 -34.01
CA ASN A 197 -18.73 -8.46 -33.23
C ASN A 197 -20.24 -8.31 -33.50
N ASP A 198 -20.87 -9.35 -34.02
CA ASP A 198 -22.32 -9.39 -34.31
C ASP A 198 -23.10 -9.66 -33.00
N ASN A 199 -23.03 -8.70 -32.07
CA ASN A 199 -23.74 -8.75 -30.80
C ASN A 199 -24.29 -7.36 -30.44
N ALA A 200 -25.09 -7.26 -29.39
CA ALA A 200 -25.81 -6.05 -29.02
C ALA A 200 -24.90 -4.83 -28.71
N GLN A 201 -23.64 -5.07 -28.35
CA GLN A 201 -22.64 -4.02 -28.05
C GLN A 201 -21.68 -3.76 -29.21
N ALA A 202 -21.72 -4.54 -30.29
CA ALA A 202 -20.76 -4.53 -31.41
C ALA A 202 -19.30 -4.70 -30.92
N GLU A 203 -19.07 -5.55 -29.90
CA GLU A 203 -17.78 -5.80 -29.28
C GLU A 203 -17.27 -7.22 -29.60
N TYR A 204 -15.95 -7.38 -29.66
CA TYR A 204 -15.27 -8.67 -29.78
C TYR A 204 -15.12 -9.30 -28.38
N TYR A 205 -15.90 -10.33 -28.09
CA TYR A 205 -15.89 -10.96 -26.78
C TYR A 205 -14.88 -12.11 -26.71
N LEU A 206 -13.94 -12.04 -25.75
CA LEU A 206 -12.97 -13.13 -25.56
C LEU A 206 -13.62 -14.49 -25.24
N PRO A 207 -14.72 -14.58 -24.49
CA PRO A 207 -15.45 -15.83 -24.28
C PRO A 207 -15.81 -16.61 -25.56
N ASP A 208 -15.99 -15.93 -26.69
CA ASP A 208 -16.34 -16.56 -27.97
C ASP A 208 -15.22 -17.49 -28.48
N MET A 209 -13.98 -17.29 -28.03
CA MET A 209 -12.87 -18.21 -28.32
C MET A 209 -13.14 -19.63 -27.87
N LEU A 210 -13.97 -19.88 -26.87
CA LEU A 210 -14.32 -21.22 -26.43
C LEU A 210 -15.07 -22.00 -27.55
N GLU A 211 -16.06 -21.34 -28.15
CA GLU A 211 -16.84 -21.94 -29.25
C GLU A 211 -15.99 -22.10 -30.52
N ILE A 212 -15.17 -21.08 -30.83
CA ILE A 212 -14.25 -21.13 -31.97
C ILE A 212 -13.27 -22.28 -31.82
N LEU A 213 -12.58 -22.41 -30.69
CA LEU A 213 -11.62 -23.52 -30.48
C LEU A 213 -12.29 -24.90 -30.52
N LYS A 214 -13.48 -25.05 -29.92
CA LYS A 214 -14.27 -26.29 -30.01
C LYS A 214 -14.67 -26.59 -31.44
N GLY A 215 -15.05 -25.58 -32.23
CA GLY A 215 -15.37 -25.73 -33.66
C GLY A 215 -14.18 -26.25 -34.48
N HIS A 216 -12.96 -25.95 -34.09
CA HIS A 216 -11.72 -26.48 -34.66
C HIS A 216 -11.28 -27.82 -34.04
N GLY A 217 -12.13 -28.45 -33.20
CA GLY A 217 -11.83 -29.74 -32.56
C GLY A 217 -10.79 -29.65 -31.44
N GLN A 218 -10.51 -28.45 -30.94
CA GLN A 218 -9.56 -28.23 -29.84
C GLN A 218 -10.22 -28.52 -28.49
N ALA A 219 -9.44 -29.09 -27.56
CA ALA A 219 -9.90 -29.35 -26.19
C ALA A 219 -9.94 -28.09 -25.34
N VAL A 220 -11.07 -27.86 -24.67
CA VAL A 220 -11.28 -26.77 -23.71
C VAL A 220 -11.75 -27.33 -22.37
N SER A 221 -11.37 -26.70 -21.26
CA SER A 221 -11.72 -27.18 -19.92
C SER A 221 -12.01 -26.00 -18.97
N ILE A 222 -12.30 -26.32 -17.72
CA ILE A 222 -12.43 -25.38 -16.62
C ILE A 222 -11.30 -25.58 -15.63
N PHE A 223 -10.91 -24.50 -14.95
CA PHE A 223 -10.05 -24.50 -13.77
C PHE A 223 -10.84 -23.90 -12.62
N HIS A 224 -11.28 -24.73 -11.71
CA HIS A 224 -12.00 -24.29 -10.52
C HIS A 224 -11.00 -23.73 -9.48
N CYS A 225 -11.19 -22.49 -9.02
CA CYS A 225 -10.39 -21.90 -7.97
C CYS A 225 -10.64 -22.61 -6.63
N ASP A 226 -9.57 -23.06 -5.97
CA ASP A 226 -9.64 -23.64 -4.62
C ASP A 226 -10.25 -22.64 -3.61
N ASP A 227 -9.92 -21.36 -3.78
CA ASP A 227 -10.48 -20.24 -3.01
C ASP A 227 -11.25 -19.30 -3.94
N TYR A 228 -12.58 -19.26 -3.82
CA TYR A 228 -13.43 -18.39 -4.64
C TYR A 228 -13.04 -16.91 -4.59
N ARG A 229 -12.38 -16.49 -3.48
CA ARG A 229 -11.97 -15.10 -3.27
C ARG A 229 -10.97 -14.63 -4.34
N ASP A 230 -10.22 -15.55 -4.95
CA ASP A 230 -9.27 -15.24 -6.03
C ASP A 230 -9.97 -14.77 -7.32
N GLY A 231 -11.20 -15.19 -7.55
CA GLY A 231 -12.01 -14.81 -8.72
C GLY A 231 -12.92 -13.60 -8.50
N LEU A 232 -12.88 -12.96 -7.32
CA LEU A 232 -13.75 -11.82 -7.03
C LEU A 232 -13.27 -10.53 -7.69
N GLY A 233 -14.16 -9.85 -8.42
CA GLY A 233 -13.89 -8.60 -9.12
C GLY A 233 -14.46 -7.36 -8.46
N VAL A 234 -13.79 -6.23 -8.65
CA VAL A 234 -14.23 -4.91 -8.18
C VAL A 234 -14.86 -4.12 -9.31
N ASN A 235 -16.14 -3.82 -9.22
CA ASN A 235 -16.87 -2.99 -10.18
C ASN A 235 -17.52 -1.75 -9.57
N SER A 236 -17.53 -1.66 -8.23
CA SER A 236 -18.12 -0.54 -7.50
C SER A 236 -17.34 -0.23 -6.23
N ARG A 237 -17.59 0.93 -5.62
CA ARG A 237 -16.98 1.30 -4.32
C ARG A 237 -17.39 0.36 -3.19
N ILE A 238 -18.58 -0.24 -3.28
CA ILE A 238 -19.04 -1.23 -2.30
C ILE A 238 -18.18 -2.49 -2.41
N GLN A 239 -18.00 -3.02 -3.62
CA GLN A 239 -17.14 -4.17 -3.85
C GLN A 239 -15.68 -3.88 -3.50
N LEU A 240 -15.17 -2.66 -3.78
CA LEU A 240 -13.84 -2.24 -3.36
C LEU A 240 -13.67 -2.36 -1.84
N ALA A 241 -14.64 -1.87 -1.07
CA ALA A 241 -14.61 -1.96 0.40
C ALA A 241 -14.68 -3.43 0.89
N GLN A 242 -15.53 -4.24 0.28
CA GLN A 242 -15.64 -5.68 0.59
C GLN A 242 -14.32 -6.43 0.32
N LEU A 243 -13.72 -6.22 -0.84
CA LEU A 243 -12.45 -6.88 -1.19
C LEU A 243 -11.28 -6.34 -0.35
N THR A 244 -11.32 -5.06 0.06
CA THR A 244 -10.34 -4.51 1.01
C THR A 244 -10.41 -5.23 2.36
N ALA A 245 -11.61 -5.54 2.86
CA ALA A 245 -11.77 -6.31 4.09
C ALA A 245 -11.23 -7.75 3.95
N ILE A 246 -11.53 -8.40 2.83
CA ILE A 246 -11.01 -9.75 2.54
C ILE A 246 -9.47 -9.74 2.43
N ALA A 247 -8.88 -8.75 1.76
CA ALA A 247 -7.43 -8.59 1.66
C ALA A 247 -6.79 -8.42 3.04
N ARG A 248 -7.39 -7.54 3.89
CA ARG A 248 -6.96 -7.35 5.28
C ARG A 248 -6.96 -8.66 6.05
N ASP A 249 -8.06 -9.40 5.97
CA ASP A 249 -8.23 -10.63 6.75
C ASP A 249 -7.19 -11.68 6.31
N ARG A 250 -6.96 -11.87 4.99
CA ARG A 250 -5.91 -12.76 4.47
C ARG A 250 -4.50 -12.37 4.93
N ILE A 251 -4.16 -11.08 4.90
CA ILE A 251 -2.84 -10.61 5.32
C ILE A 251 -2.66 -10.79 6.82
N ASN A 252 -3.67 -10.45 7.63
CA ASN A 252 -3.60 -10.59 9.07
C ASN A 252 -3.55 -12.05 9.50
N GLU A 253 -4.30 -12.95 8.83
CA GLU A 253 -4.21 -14.41 9.02
C GLU A 253 -2.79 -14.93 8.74
N HIS A 254 -2.17 -14.47 7.65
CA HIS A 254 -0.79 -14.83 7.33
C HIS A 254 0.17 -14.42 8.46
N TRP A 255 0.13 -13.17 8.91
CA TRP A 255 1.03 -12.70 9.98
C TRP A 255 0.76 -13.37 11.32
N MET A 256 -0.48 -13.70 11.64
CA MET A 256 -0.81 -14.51 12.84
C MET A 256 -0.19 -15.90 12.74
N ALA A 257 -0.20 -16.52 11.57
CA ALA A 257 0.45 -17.81 11.35
C ALA A 257 1.99 -17.74 11.47
N GLU A 258 2.58 -16.58 11.16
CA GLU A 258 4.03 -16.30 11.31
C GLU A 258 4.41 -15.80 12.72
N GLY A 259 3.49 -15.84 13.69
CA GLY A 259 3.77 -15.54 15.09
C GLY A 259 3.56 -14.10 15.53
N VAL A 260 2.83 -13.29 14.76
CA VAL A 260 2.43 -11.94 15.13
C VAL A 260 1.10 -11.98 15.89
N THR A 261 0.98 -11.24 16.98
CA THR A 261 -0.26 -11.15 17.77
C THR A 261 -1.08 -9.92 17.34
N PHE A 262 -2.34 -10.11 17.00
CA PHE A 262 -3.28 -9.04 16.75
C PHE A 262 -4.31 -8.99 17.89
N ILE A 263 -4.46 -7.83 18.54
CA ILE A 263 -5.47 -7.67 19.61
C ILE A 263 -6.88 -7.67 19.00
N ASP A 264 -7.04 -7.02 17.85
CA ASP A 264 -8.25 -7.08 17.02
C ASP A 264 -7.86 -7.04 15.54
N PRO A 265 -7.79 -8.20 14.85
CA PRO A 265 -7.39 -8.25 13.45
C PRO A 265 -8.34 -7.49 12.52
N THR A 266 -9.58 -7.23 12.92
CA THR A 266 -10.53 -6.48 12.08
C THR A 266 -10.22 -4.98 12.04
N GLN A 267 -9.41 -4.49 12.96
CA GLN A 267 -9.02 -3.08 13.08
C GLN A 267 -7.54 -2.83 12.74
N ALA A 268 -6.82 -3.79 12.22
CA ALA A 268 -5.45 -3.64 11.76
C ALA A 268 -5.41 -3.66 10.21
N TRP A 269 -4.79 -2.67 9.61
CA TRP A 269 -4.74 -2.43 8.16
C TRP A 269 -3.31 -2.54 7.65
N ILE A 270 -2.90 -3.75 7.36
CA ILE A 270 -1.53 -4.08 6.95
C ILE A 270 -1.47 -4.16 5.43
N GLY A 271 -0.59 -3.35 4.83
CA GLY A 271 -0.36 -3.36 3.38
C GLY A 271 0.34 -4.65 2.91
N PRO A 272 0.18 -5.01 1.63
CA PRO A 272 0.71 -6.27 1.10
C PRO A 272 2.25 -6.32 1.00
N ASP A 273 2.91 -5.17 1.09
CA ASP A 273 4.36 -5.03 1.03
C ASP A 273 4.99 -4.84 2.42
N ALA A 274 4.18 -4.91 3.48
CA ALA A 274 4.67 -4.85 4.85
C ALA A 274 5.23 -6.21 5.30
N VAL A 275 6.26 -6.15 6.16
CA VAL A 275 6.88 -7.32 6.81
C VAL A 275 6.90 -7.08 8.30
N ILE A 276 6.49 -8.07 9.10
CA ILE A 276 6.40 -7.96 10.56
C ILE A 276 7.12 -9.15 11.20
N GLY A 277 8.05 -8.86 12.11
CA GLY A 277 8.75 -9.87 12.88
C GLY A 277 7.86 -10.55 13.92
N ARG A 278 8.20 -11.81 14.27
CA ARG A 278 7.47 -12.61 15.26
C ARG A 278 7.46 -11.93 16.63
N ASP A 279 6.52 -12.35 17.46
CA ASP A 279 6.32 -11.84 18.82
C ASP A 279 5.98 -10.34 18.89
N THR A 280 5.79 -9.69 17.73
CA THR A 280 5.26 -8.34 17.63
C THR A 280 3.76 -8.34 17.89
N VAL A 281 3.29 -7.37 18.68
CA VAL A 281 1.88 -7.17 19.01
C VAL A 281 1.33 -5.97 18.25
N VAL A 282 0.24 -6.19 17.48
CA VAL A 282 -0.45 -5.16 16.71
C VAL A 282 -1.75 -4.79 17.41
N TRP A 283 -1.85 -3.54 17.85
CA TRP A 283 -3.00 -2.97 18.51
C TRP A 283 -4.01 -2.40 17.50
N PRO A 284 -5.28 -2.19 17.91
CA PRO A 284 -6.31 -1.64 17.04
C PRO A 284 -5.96 -0.30 16.40
N GLN A 285 -6.53 -0.01 15.23
CA GLN A 285 -6.30 1.22 14.45
C GLN A 285 -4.84 1.40 14.01
N THR A 286 -4.11 0.30 13.84
CA THR A 286 -2.74 0.32 13.28
C THR A 286 -2.80 0.19 11.77
N HIS A 287 -2.10 1.10 11.06
CA HIS A 287 -2.00 1.12 9.60
C HIS A 287 -0.53 1.02 9.18
N LEU A 288 -0.18 0.00 8.40
CA LEU A 288 1.11 -0.12 7.72
C LEU A 288 0.90 0.03 6.22
N ILE A 289 1.49 1.07 5.60
CA ILE A 289 1.21 1.46 4.21
C ILE A 289 2.52 1.51 3.42
N GLY A 290 2.54 0.89 2.25
CA GLY A 290 3.73 0.82 1.39
C GLY A 290 4.78 -0.14 1.96
N HIS A 291 6.05 0.17 1.77
CA HIS A 291 7.17 -0.66 2.23
C HIS A 291 7.46 -0.40 3.70
N VAL A 292 6.80 -1.15 4.58
CA VAL A 292 7.03 -1.09 6.01
C VAL A 292 7.69 -2.38 6.48
N ALA A 293 8.85 -2.27 7.14
CA ALA A 293 9.51 -3.42 7.77
C ALA A 293 9.54 -3.20 9.28
N VAL A 294 9.05 -4.17 10.04
CA VAL A 294 9.05 -4.15 11.51
C VAL A 294 9.80 -5.37 12.01
N GLY A 295 10.71 -5.17 12.97
CA GLY A 295 11.45 -6.22 13.63
C GLY A 295 10.59 -7.06 14.59
N GLU A 296 11.27 -7.89 15.37
CA GLU A 296 10.65 -8.78 16.37
C GLU A 296 10.34 -8.03 17.68
N GLU A 297 9.42 -8.58 18.50
CA GLU A 297 9.11 -8.12 19.86
C GLU A 297 8.67 -6.65 19.96
N CYS A 298 8.05 -6.11 18.93
CA CYS A 298 7.56 -4.73 18.93
C CYS A 298 6.12 -4.60 19.45
N GLN A 299 5.78 -3.39 19.93
CA GLN A 299 4.40 -2.99 20.24
C GLN A 299 3.97 -1.91 19.23
N LEU A 300 3.01 -2.23 18.36
CA LEU A 300 2.54 -1.32 17.30
C LEU A 300 1.11 -0.86 17.58
N GLY A 301 0.93 0.42 17.79
CA GLY A 301 -0.37 1.01 18.08
C GLY A 301 -0.66 1.16 19.58
N PRO A 302 -1.91 1.53 19.96
CA PRO A 302 -3.04 1.80 19.04
C PRO A 302 -2.88 3.07 18.20
N ASN A 303 -3.80 3.28 17.24
CA ASN A 303 -3.90 4.52 16.44
C ASN A 303 -2.59 4.95 15.74
N SER A 304 -1.75 4.00 15.37
CA SER A 304 -0.46 4.28 14.72
C SER A 304 -0.54 4.10 13.21
N ARG A 305 0.14 4.99 12.47
CA ARG A 305 0.25 4.89 11.01
C ARG A 305 1.70 5.02 10.58
N LEU A 306 2.22 3.96 10.00
CA LEU A 306 3.55 3.90 9.41
C LEU A 306 3.43 3.85 7.89
N THR A 307 4.18 4.69 7.20
CA THR A 307 4.23 4.73 5.72
C THR A 307 5.69 4.69 5.29
N ASP A 308 6.06 3.71 4.45
CA ASP A 308 7.42 3.55 3.91
C ASP A 308 8.50 3.70 5.00
N THR A 309 8.32 3.00 6.12
CA THR A 309 9.10 3.18 7.37
C THR A 309 9.69 1.85 7.81
N THR A 310 10.94 1.89 8.26
CA THR A 310 11.63 0.73 8.87
C THR A 310 11.66 0.89 10.38
N VAL A 311 11.31 -0.18 11.11
CA VAL A 311 11.32 -0.28 12.57
C VAL A 311 12.16 -1.49 12.97
N GLY A 312 13.15 -1.31 13.82
CA GLY A 312 13.96 -2.35 14.41
C GLY A 312 13.18 -3.20 15.43
N SER A 313 13.88 -4.05 16.16
CA SER A 313 13.27 -4.94 17.16
C SER A 313 13.09 -4.27 18.52
N GLY A 314 12.13 -4.75 19.31
CA GLY A 314 11.89 -4.29 20.68
C GLY A 314 11.37 -2.87 20.80
N CYS A 315 10.77 -2.32 19.74
CA CYS A 315 10.26 -0.94 19.70
C CYS A 315 8.84 -0.83 20.23
N THR A 316 8.52 0.33 20.83
CA THR A 316 7.16 0.74 21.16
C THR A 316 6.73 1.91 20.28
N ILE A 317 5.67 1.75 19.49
CA ILE A 317 5.16 2.74 18.56
C ILE A 317 3.69 3.01 18.91
N ASP A 318 3.46 3.93 19.84
CA ASP A 318 2.15 4.25 20.43
C ASP A 318 1.56 5.55 19.84
N GLU A 319 0.31 5.57 19.39
CA GLU A 319 -0.38 6.72 18.78
C GLU A 319 0.54 7.56 17.84
N THR A 320 1.38 6.93 17.05
CA THR A 320 2.46 7.57 16.31
C THR A 320 2.21 7.57 14.81
N ILE A 321 2.52 8.70 14.16
CA ILE A 321 2.59 8.77 12.69
C ILE A 321 4.07 8.81 12.30
N ALA A 322 4.52 7.87 11.48
CA ALA A 322 5.86 7.85 10.89
C ALA A 322 5.78 7.71 9.37
N ILE A 323 6.53 8.56 8.66
CA ILE A 323 6.55 8.60 7.19
C ILE A 323 8.01 8.66 6.74
N GLU A 324 8.42 7.69 5.89
CA GLU A 324 9.78 7.61 5.37
C GLU A 324 10.84 7.80 6.48
N ALA A 325 10.63 7.10 7.60
CA ALA A 325 11.47 7.16 8.77
C ALA A 325 12.24 5.85 8.98
N VAL A 326 13.39 5.96 9.61
CA VAL A 326 14.17 4.82 10.10
C VAL A 326 14.17 4.86 11.62
N ILE A 327 13.70 3.80 12.24
CA ILE A 327 13.60 3.62 13.69
C ILE A 327 14.42 2.38 14.01
N GLU A 328 15.52 2.52 14.75
CA GLU A 328 16.38 1.40 15.12
C GLU A 328 15.82 0.62 16.32
N ASN A 329 16.62 -0.22 16.96
CA ASN A 329 16.12 -1.13 17.98
C ASN A 329 15.82 -0.44 19.33
N GLY A 330 14.83 -0.94 20.06
CA GLY A 330 14.50 -0.49 21.40
C GLY A 330 14.03 0.97 21.50
N VAL A 331 13.60 1.54 20.40
CA VAL A 331 13.11 2.93 20.33
C VAL A 331 11.68 3.01 20.87
N ASP A 332 11.40 4.09 21.60
CA ASP A 332 10.10 4.39 22.18
C ASP A 332 9.51 5.66 21.52
N CYS A 333 8.41 5.50 20.80
CA CYS A 333 7.71 6.60 20.11
C CYS A 333 6.27 6.75 20.64
N GLY A 334 5.91 7.98 20.96
CA GLY A 334 4.54 8.32 21.33
C GLY A 334 4.30 8.55 22.82
N PRO A 335 3.01 8.66 23.22
CA PRO A 335 1.88 8.82 22.29
C PRO A 335 1.89 10.16 21.56
N ARG A 336 1.28 10.18 20.37
CA ARG A 336 1.14 11.38 19.51
C ARG A 336 2.46 11.96 19.03
N ALA A 337 3.41 11.09 18.69
CA ALA A 337 4.64 11.52 18.01
C ALA A 337 4.40 11.60 16.49
N TYR A 338 5.07 12.54 15.83
CA TYR A 338 5.08 12.66 14.38
C TYR A 338 6.51 12.64 13.84
N LEU A 339 6.89 11.53 13.25
CA LEU A 339 8.17 11.34 12.58
C LEU A 339 7.99 11.58 11.08
N ARG A 340 8.53 12.70 10.59
CA ARG A 340 8.43 13.11 9.19
C ARG A 340 9.57 12.54 8.34
N PRO A 341 9.46 12.63 6.99
CA PRO A 341 10.49 12.12 6.09
C PRO A 341 11.92 12.55 6.46
N GLY A 342 12.83 11.55 6.42
CA GLY A 342 14.23 11.72 6.74
C GLY A 342 14.54 11.75 8.26
N THR A 343 13.60 11.31 9.10
CA THR A 343 13.85 11.08 10.53
C THR A 343 14.57 9.75 10.72
N HIS A 344 15.65 9.75 11.50
CA HIS A 344 16.40 8.57 11.91
C HIS A 344 16.51 8.55 13.42
N MET A 345 15.87 7.58 14.04
CA MET A 345 15.93 7.31 15.48
C MET A 345 16.92 6.19 15.73
N LEU A 346 18.04 6.46 16.41
CA LEU A 346 19.03 5.45 16.72
C LEU A 346 18.62 4.62 17.97
N ASP A 347 19.33 3.52 18.21
CA ASP A 347 19.02 2.53 19.24
C ASP A 347 18.66 3.17 20.60
N GLY A 348 17.58 2.71 21.21
CA GLY A 348 17.12 3.13 22.52
C GLY A 348 16.72 4.61 22.65
N SER A 349 16.64 5.34 21.55
CA SER A 349 16.20 6.75 21.58
C SER A 349 14.69 6.88 21.81
N LYS A 350 14.24 8.08 22.18
CA LYS A 350 12.83 8.34 22.50
C LYS A 350 12.30 9.61 21.83
N ALA A 351 11.14 9.47 21.18
CA ALA A 351 10.30 10.57 20.72
C ALA A 351 8.96 10.50 21.48
N GLY A 352 8.78 11.31 22.50
CA GLY A 352 7.62 11.21 23.40
C GLY A 352 6.39 11.99 22.93
N THR A 353 5.57 12.39 23.91
CA THR A 353 4.24 12.97 23.69
C THR A 353 4.30 14.33 22.98
N HIS A 354 3.54 14.46 21.86
CA HIS A 354 3.46 15.67 21.06
C HIS A 354 4.82 16.16 20.55
N VAL A 355 5.67 15.24 20.13
CA VAL A 355 6.98 15.53 19.54
C VAL A 355 6.88 15.41 18.03
N GLU A 356 7.36 16.41 17.31
CA GLU A 356 7.53 16.37 15.85
C GLU A 356 9.01 16.37 15.50
N ILE A 357 9.45 15.42 14.69
CA ILE A 357 10.85 15.30 14.22
C ILE A 357 10.86 15.24 12.69
N LYS A 358 11.77 16.00 12.06
CA LYS A 358 11.88 16.10 10.60
C LYS A 358 13.34 16.18 10.16
N LYS A 359 13.73 15.35 9.17
CA LYS A 359 15.11 15.37 8.60
C LYS A 359 16.19 15.46 9.68
N SER A 360 16.07 14.64 10.71
CA SER A 360 16.93 14.70 11.89
C SER A 360 17.36 13.31 12.32
N THR A 361 18.57 13.22 12.85
CA THR A 361 19.09 12.03 13.52
C THR A 361 19.04 12.25 15.01
N ILE A 362 18.37 11.37 15.74
CA ILE A 362 18.31 11.35 17.20
C ILE A 362 19.27 10.26 17.67
N GLY A 363 20.32 10.67 18.38
CA GLY A 363 21.41 9.80 18.80
C GLY A 363 20.98 8.70 19.77
N GLU A 364 21.81 7.67 19.88
CA GLU A 364 21.60 6.50 20.73
C GLU A 364 21.26 6.91 22.17
N GLY A 365 20.17 6.37 22.73
CA GLY A 365 19.71 6.64 24.08
C GLY A 365 19.23 8.08 24.33
N SER A 366 19.22 8.93 23.31
CA SER A 366 18.77 10.33 23.43
C SER A 366 17.26 10.44 23.52
N LYS A 367 16.79 11.44 24.26
CA LYS A 367 15.38 11.59 24.60
C LYS A 367 14.85 12.97 24.22
N VAL A 368 13.77 12.98 23.45
CA VAL A 368 12.92 14.14 23.15
C VAL A 368 11.53 13.85 23.69
N PRO A 369 11.29 13.96 25.01
CA PRO A 369 10.13 13.32 25.64
C PRO A 369 8.82 14.10 25.55
N HIS A 370 8.84 15.43 25.30
CA HIS A 370 7.64 16.25 25.45
C HIS A 370 7.61 17.48 24.53
N LEU A 371 6.47 17.74 23.86
CA LEU A 371 6.05 19.03 23.30
C LEU A 371 7.16 19.77 22.52
N SER A 372 7.93 19.08 21.71
CA SER A 372 9.12 19.65 21.06
C SER A 372 9.07 19.51 19.55
N TYR A 373 9.68 20.46 18.83
CA TYR A 373 9.95 20.36 17.41
C TYR A 373 11.46 20.27 17.15
N ILE A 374 11.87 19.17 16.51
CA ILE A 374 13.27 18.92 16.14
C ILE A 374 13.36 18.79 14.61
N GLY A 375 13.86 19.82 13.96
CA GLY A 375 13.99 19.90 12.51
C GLY A 375 15.42 20.13 12.05
N ASP A 376 15.84 19.43 10.99
CA ASP A 376 17.16 19.55 10.35
C ASP A 376 18.33 19.46 11.38
N THR A 377 18.22 18.50 12.32
CA THR A 377 19.11 18.36 13.49
C THR A 377 19.93 17.08 13.43
N THR A 378 21.20 17.18 13.83
CA THR A 378 22.03 16.02 14.17
C THR A 378 22.29 16.06 15.68
N MET A 379 21.78 15.04 16.39
CA MET A 379 21.87 14.91 17.83
C MET A 379 22.78 13.74 18.20
N GLY A 380 23.75 13.97 19.07
CA GLY A 380 24.62 12.93 19.63
C GLY A 380 23.88 11.96 20.55
N SER A 381 24.60 10.99 21.10
CA SER A 381 24.06 10.03 22.09
C SER A 381 23.83 10.65 23.45
N GLY A 382 22.92 10.09 24.24
CA GLY A 382 22.71 10.46 25.65
C GLY A 382 22.11 11.86 25.88
N VAL A 383 21.66 12.54 24.85
CA VAL A 383 21.08 13.89 24.97
C VAL A 383 19.69 13.83 25.61
N ASN A 384 19.40 14.77 26.48
CA ASN A 384 18.05 14.96 27.02
C ASN A 384 17.51 16.35 26.63
N VAL A 385 16.37 16.37 25.93
CA VAL A 385 15.70 17.61 25.50
C VAL A 385 14.52 17.90 26.42
N GLY A 386 14.53 19.04 27.08
CA GLY A 386 13.43 19.51 27.93
C GLY A 386 12.16 19.84 27.11
N ALA A 387 11.01 19.80 27.77
CA ALA A 387 9.73 20.10 27.17
C ALA A 387 9.68 21.50 26.54
N GLY A 388 8.95 21.64 25.42
CA GLY A 388 8.76 22.93 24.75
C GLY A 388 9.97 23.42 23.96
N SER A 389 10.98 22.58 23.74
CA SER A 389 12.19 22.98 23.01
C SER A 389 11.97 22.94 21.49
N ILE A 390 12.49 23.95 20.79
CA ILE A 390 12.29 24.11 19.34
C ILE A 390 13.63 24.40 18.66
N THR A 391 13.94 23.66 17.60
CA THR A 391 14.96 24.07 16.65
C THR A 391 14.34 25.04 15.64
N CYS A 392 14.67 26.31 15.71
CA CYS A 392 14.19 27.34 14.80
C CYS A 392 14.97 27.26 13.48
N ASN A 393 14.70 26.22 12.68
CA ASN A 393 15.49 25.82 11.51
C ASN A 393 15.17 26.59 10.23
N TYR A 394 14.22 27.52 10.23
CA TYR A 394 13.77 28.27 9.04
C TYR A 394 13.84 29.78 9.28
N ASP A 395 14.53 30.48 8.38
CA ASP A 395 14.74 31.95 8.46
C ASP A 395 13.73 32.75 7.61
N GLY A 396 12.77 32.10 7.02
CA GLY A 396 11.81 32.68 6.09
C GLY A 396 12.12 32.36 4.61
N VAL A 397 13.35 31.96 4.29
CA VAL A 397 13.82 31.60 2.93
C VAL A 397 14.54 30.26 2.92
N HIS A 398 15.50 30.05 3.81
CA HIS A 398 16.35 28.87 3.86
C HIS A 398 16.17 28.09 5.15
N LYS A 399 16.60 26.81 5.10
CA LYS A 399 16.67 25.95 6.29
C LYS A 399 18.10 25.76 6.71
N HIS A 400 18.33 25.84 8.03
CA HIS A 400 19.63 25.75 8.67
C HIS A 400 19.68 24.56 9.61
N LYS A 401 20.88 24.04 9.84
CA LYS A 401 21.11 22.86 10.68
C LYS A 401 21.35 23.24 12.14
N THR A 402 20.90 22.36 13.03
CA THR A 402 21.26 22.34 14.43
C THR A 402 22.12 21.11 14.71
N VAL A 403 23.20 21.29 15.47
CA VAL A 403 24.05 20.18 15.93
C VAL A 403 24.05 20.21 17.46
N ILE A 404 23.68 19.05 18.05
CA ILE A 404 23.69 18.88 19.51
C ILE A 404 24.67 17.76 19.83
N GLY A 405 25.71 18.05 20.60
CA GLY A 405 26.74 17.10 21.01
C GLY A 405 26.20 16.03 21.95
N LYS A 406 27.01 14.98 22.17
CA LYS A 406 26.66 13.89 23.08
C LYS A 406 26.49 14.37 24.52
N ASP A 407 25.65 13.68 25.28
CA ASP A 407 25.41 13.94 26.71
C ASP A 407 24.98 15.38 27.05
N ALA A 408 24.55 16.15 26.05
CA ALA A 408 24.06 17.51 26.27
C ALA A 408 22.68 17.49 26.93
N PHE A 409 22.43 18.47 27.80
CA PHE A 409 21.14 18.68 28.45
C PHE A 409 20.52 20.01 27.98
N ILE A 410 19.39 19.90 27.26
CA ILE A 410 18.65 21.07 26.80
C ILE A 410 17.51 21.34 27.78
N GLY A 411 17.56 22.48 28.47
CA GLY A 411 16.50 22.86 29.41
C GLY A 411 15.16 23.11 28.70
N SER A 412 14.09 22.96 29.45
CA SER A 412 12.72 23.17 28.92
C SER A 412 12.55 24.59 28.36
N ASP A 413 11.66 24.70 27.35
CA ASP A 413 11.31 25.97 26.70
C ASP A 413 12.54 26.70 26.07
N THR A 414 13.43 25.89 25.46
CA THR A 414 14.61 26.40 24.76
C THR A 414 14.35 26.60 23.28
N MET A 415 14.64 27.79 22.76
CA MET A 415 14.64 28.14 21.34
C MET A 415 16.06 28.08 20.78
N MET A 416 16.39 27.15 19.92
CA MET A 416 17.69 27.04 19.24
C MET A 416 17.59 27.68 17.86
N VAL A 417 18.07 28.89 17.68
CA VAL A 417 18.03 29.63 16.41
C VAL A 417 19.13 29.08 15.49
N ALA A 418 18.74 28.32 14.52
CA ALA A 418 19.69 27.69 13.59
C ALA A 418 20.29 28.72 12.59
N PRO A 419 21.59 28.57 12.22
CA PRO A 419 22.47 27.45 12.55
C PRO A 419 22.91 27.49 14.04
N ALA A 420 22.64 26.42 14.79
CA ALA A 420 22.94 26.30 16.19
C ALA A 420 23.92 25.16 16.49
N GLN A 421 24.84 25.35 17.43
CA GLN A 421 25.78 24.31 17.84
C GLN A 421 25.80 24.24 19.37
N ILE A 422 25.51 23.08 19.91
CA ILE A 422 25.59 22.76 21.33
C ILE A 422 26.68 21.71 21.48
N GLY A 423 27.72 22.00 22.26
CA GLY A 423 28.84 21.10 22.46
C GLY A 423 28.52 19.89 23.33
N ASP A 424 29.41 18.89 23.32
CA ASP A 424 29.29 17.68 24.15
C ASP A 424 29.20 18.08 25.64
N GLY A 425 28.34 17.40 26.41
CA GLY A 425 28.17 17.63 27.83
C GLY A 425 27.62 19.02 28.21
N ALA A 426 27.32 19.88 27.23
CA ALA A 426 26.83 21.23 27.52
C ALA A 426 25.42 21.19 28.12
N LEU A 427 25.14 22.17 28.99
CA LEU A 427 23.83 22.40 29.57
C LEU A 427 23.27 23.73 29.05
N VAL A 428 22.06 23.68 28.50
CA VAL A 428 21.31 24.90 28.14
C VAL A 428 20.26 25.14 29.21
N ALA A 429 20.27 26.35 29.78
CA ALA A 429 19.34 26.74 30.85
C ALA A 429 17.91 26.88 30.29
N ALA A 430 16.92 26.41 31.03
CA ALA A 430 15.51 26.50 30.65
C ALA A 430 15.08 27.96 30.32
N GLY A 431 14.20 28.12 29.34
CA GLY A 431 13.69 29.40 28.86
C GLY A 431 14.74 30.24 28.09
N SER A 432 15.75 29.60 27.51
CA SER A 432 16.82 30.28 26.77
C SER A 432 16.52 30.38 25.28
N VAL A 433 16.91 31.49 24.66
CA VAL A 433 17.05 31.67 23.23
C VAL A 433 18.53 31.60 22.87
N ILE A 434 18.94 30.53 22.20
CA ILE A 434 20.34 30.28 21.85
C ILE A 434 20.58 30.72 20.40
N THR A 435 21.45 31.70 20.21
CA THR A 435 21.83 32.31 18.93
C THR A 435 23.32 32.17 18.62
N GLU A 436 24.13 31.82 19.64
CA GLU A 436 25.56 31.61 19.52
C GLU A 436 25.92 30.17 19.93
N PRO A 437 27.05 29.60 19.44
CA PRO A 437 27.49 28.28 19.85
C PRO A 437 27.70 28.16 21.37
N VAL A 438 27.22 27.07 21.96
CA VAL A 438 27.50 26.71 23.36
C VAL A 438 28.67 25.72 23.36
N PRO A 439 29.83 26.05 23.91
CA PRO A 439 30.99 25.17 23.97
C PRO A 439 30.70 23.87 24.76
N ALA A 440 31.53 22.83 24.55
CA ALA A 440 31.46 21.62 25.37
C ALA A 440 31.59 21.93 26.86
N ASP A 441 30.85 21.18 27.69
CA ASP A 441 30.80 21.29 29.15
C ASP A 441 30.42 22.70 29.67
N ALA A 442 29.88 23.56 28.81
CA ALA A 442 29.50 24.91 29.18
C ALA A 442 28.01 25.04 29.56
N LEU A 443 27.67 26.07 30.29
CA LEU A 443 26.29 26.50 30.50
C LEU A 443 25.92 27.62 29.52
N GLY A 444 25.01 27.31 28.58
CA GLY A 444 24.35 28.28 27.71
C GLY A 444 23.17 28.95 28.43
N LEU A 445 23.20 30.25 28.58
CA LEU A 445 22.16 31.05 29.26
C LEU A 445 21.75 32.23 28.39
N GLY A 446 20.60 32.11 27.69
CA GLY A 446 20.07 33.10 26.76
C GLY A 446 18.71 33.66 27.20
N ARG A 447 18.59 34.11 28.47
CA ARG A 447 17.35 34.69 29.03
C ARG A 447 17.64 35.86 29.98
N ALA A 448 16.63 36.71 30.16
CA ALA A 448 16.72 37.82 31.13
C ALA A 448 16.88 37.32 32.58
N ARG A 449 17.55 38.11 33.42
CA ARG A 449 17.62 37.84 34.85
C ARG A 449 16.23 38.07 35.47
N GLN A 450 15.80 37.18 36.34
CA GLN A 450 14.50 37.28 37.01
C GLN A 450 14.49 38.51 37.93
N VAL A 451 13.39 39.28 37.88
CA VAL A 451 13.08 40.39 38.78
C VAL A 451 11.72 40.14 39.42
N ASN A 452 11.63 40.24 40.73
CA ASN A 452 10.35 40.17 41.46
C ASN A 452 9.95 41.60 41.88
N ILE A 453 8.71 41.96 41.56
CA ILE A 453 8.11 43.24 41.97
C ILE A 453 7.06 42.94 43.03
N GLU A 454 7.40 43.21 44.27
CA GLU A 454 6.52 42.93 45.41
C GLU A 454 5.27 43.82 45.36
N GLY A 455 4.12 43.21 45.71
CA GLY A 455 2.83 43.89 45.76
C GLY A 455 2.17 44.14 44.38
N TRP A 456 2.90 44.02 43.25
CA TRP A 456 2.41 44.35 41.92
C TRP A 456 1.10 43.63 41.55
N ALA A 457 0.98 42.36 41.84
CA ALA A 457 -0.22 41.57 41.48
C ALA A 457 -1.45 41.97 42.33
N ALA A 458 -1.26 42.40 43.57
CA ALA A 458 -2.34 42.94 44.42
C ALA A 458 -2.83 44.29 43.89
N ASP A 459 -1.91 45.16 43.52
CA ASP A 459 -2.22 46.49 42.96
C ASP A 459 -2.89 46.36 41.57
N TYR A 460 -2.45 45.38 40.76
CA TYR A 460 -3.07 45.09 39.46
C TYR A 460 -4.53 44.65 39.61
N ARG A 461 -4.81 43.69 40.52
CA ARG A 461 -6.19 43.26 40.78
C ARG A 461 -7.08 44.39 41.31
N ARG A 462 -6.57 45.24 42.18
CA ARG A 462 -7.30 46.40 42.69
C ARG A 462 -7.72 47.32 41.54
N ARG A 463 -6.82 47.69 40.66
CA ARG A 463 -7.11 48.55 39.49
C ARG A 463 -8.17 47.96 38.58
N LEU A 464 -8.15 46.64 38.32
CA LEU A 464 -9.15 45.98 37.52
C LEU A 464 -10.56 46.07 38.13
N HIS A 465 -10.68 46.04 39.48
CA HIS A 465 -11.99 46.16 40.13
C HIS A 465 -12.47 47.63 40.24
N GLU A 466 -11.55 48.58 40.22
CA GLU A 466 -11.90 50.02 40.17
C GLU A 466 -12.46 50.39 38.77
N ASP A 467 -12.01 49.76 37.70
CA ASP A 467 -12.50 49.97 36.33
C ASP A 467 -13.92 49.31 36.11
N ASP A 468 -14.33 48.32 36.91
CA ASP A 468 -15.64 47.67 36.84
C ASP A 468 -16.73 48.45 37.58
N GLU A 469 -16.43 49.52 38.33
CA GLU A 469 -17.40 50.39 39.10
C GLU A 469 -17.73 51.69 38.35
N VAL A 470 -17.25 51.88 37.09
CA VAL A 470 -17.57 53.02 36.21
C VAL A 470 -18.40 52.50 35.03
#